data_65bc5a6f9d8351eaf5af43a4282ebbb3
#
_entry.id   65bc5a6f9d8351eaf5af43a4282ebbb3
#
_cell.length_a   1.000
_cell.length_b   1.000
_cell.length_c   1.000
_cell.angle_alpha   90.00
_cell.angle_beta   90.00
_cell.angle_gamma   90.00
#
_symmetry.space_group_name_H-M   'P 1'
#
loop_
_entity.id
_entity.type
_entity.pdbx_description
1 polymer ?
#
loop_
_entity_poly.entity_id
_entity_poly.type
_entity_poly.pdbx_seq_one_letter_code
_entity_poly.pdbx_strand_id
1 'polypeptide(L)'
;MTGVKWMRAATVALMLALGGLSLGLTGPARAQVALDLRDADLRSFVQIVSEATGRNFVLDPQVRGTVTVLAPGTMSPAALYEVFLNVLELNRLTIVEGIDADRIVPLGTARELSSG
;
A
#
# COMPACT_ATOMS: atom_id res chain seq x y z
N MET A 1 -20.36 -36.18 -45.24
CA MET A 1 -20.14 -34.97 -45.67
C MET A 1 -20.39 -33.88 -44.75
N THR A 2 -21.50 -33.84 -44.25
CA THR A 2 -21.85 -32.75 -43.39
C THR A 2 -21.16 -32.78 -42.08
N GLY A 3 -20.65 -33.92 -41.71
CA GLY A 3 -20.01 -34.05 -40.42
C GLY A 3 -18.85 -33.11 -40.19
N VAL A 4 -18.30 -32.68 -41.24
CA VAL A 4 -17.16 -31.84 -41.13
C VAL A 4 -17.46 -30.57 -40.40
N LYS A 5 -18.67 -30.15 -40.46
CA LYS A 5 -18.98 -28.88 -39.83
C LYS A 5 -18.89 -28.91 -38.36
N TRP A 6 -19.09 -30.03 -37.78
CA TRP A 6 -19.11 -30.10 -36.36
C TRP A 6 -17.79 -29.87 -35.74
N MET A 7 -16.79 -30.21 -36.44
CA MET A 7 -15.47 -30.02 -35.89
C MET A 7 -15.16 -28.58 -35.65
N ARG A 8 -15.71 -27.75 -36.46
CA ARG A 8 -15.43 -26.34 -36.28
C ARG A 8 -16.02 -25.83 -35.01
N ALA A 9 -17.15 -26.33 -34.64
CA ALA A 9 -17.76 -25.89 -33.39
C ALA A 9 -16.88 -26.27 -32.23
N ALA A 10 -16.30 -27.42 -32.29
CA ALA A 10 -15.44 -27.83 -31.19
C ALA A 10 -14.25 -26.91 -31.09
N THR A 11 -13.75 -26.48 -32.21
CA THR A 11 -12.62 -25.59 -32.18
C THR A 11 -12.96 -24.28 -31.50
N VAL A 12 -14.13 -23.78 -31.74
CA VAL A 12 -14.52 -22.53 -31.12
C VAL A 12 -14.59 -22.68 -29.62
N ALA A 13 -15.10 -23.78 -29.16
CA ALA A 13 -15.18 -24.00 -27.74
C ALA A 13 -13.81 -23.98 -27.10
N LEU A 14 -12.85 -24.52 -27.78
CA LEU A 14 -11.53 -24.55 -27.27
C LEU A 14 -10.96 -23.15 -27.07
N MET A 15 -11.25 -22.29 -28.01
CA MET A 15 -10.74 -20.94 -27.89
C MET A 15 -11.32 -20.22 -26.69
N LEU A 16 -12.54 -20.47 -26.39
CA LEU A 16 -13.12 -19.85 -25.21
C LEU A 16 -12.44 -20.29 -23.93
N ALA A 17 -12.04 -21.54 -23.90
CA ALA A 17 -11.34 -22.02 -22.72
C ALA A 17 -10.05 -21.28 -22.52
N LEU A 18 -9.37 -21.00 -23.60
CA LEU A 18 -8.13 -20.24 -23.51
C LEU A 18 -8.35 -18.85 -22.96
N GLY A 19 -9.42 -18.24 -23.38
CA GLY A 19 -9.75 -16.93 -22.87
C GLY A 19 -9.93 -16.95 -21.38
N GLY A 20 -10.56 -17.98 -20.86
CA GLY A 20 -10.75 -18.09 -19.44
C GLY A 20 -9.43 -18.22 -18.69
N LEU A 21 -8.51 -18.92 -19.27
CA LEU A 21 -7.23 -19.09 -18.63
C LEU A 21 -6.48 -17.78 -18.49
N SER A 22 -6.56 -16.94 -19.49
CA SER A 22 -5.81 -15.71 -19.40
C SER A 22 -6.32 -14.83 -18.28
N LEU A 23 -7.57 -14.93 -17.91
CA LEU A 23 -8.06 -14.19 -16.78
C LEU A 23 -7.43 -14.65 -15.47
N GLY A 24 -7.17 -15.93 -15.36
CA GLY A 24 -6.57 -16.45 -14.16
C GLY A 24 -5.14 -15.98 -13.97
N LEU A 25 -4.50 -15.56 -15.02
CA LEU A 25 -3.13 -15.11 -14.91
C LEU A 25 -3.00 -13.71 -14.35
N THR A 26 -4.06 -12.95 -14.35
CA THR A 26 -3.96 -11.59 -13.87
C THR A 26 -3.76 -11.52 -12.37
N GLY A 27 -4.20 -12.51 -11.62
CA GLY A 27 -3.96 -12.58 -10.21
C GLY A 27 -4.05 -11.27 -9.47
N PRO A 28 -3.95 -11.27 -8.16
CA PRO A 28 -3.93 -10.02 -7.40
C PRO A 28 -2.66 -9.30 -7.70
N ALA A 29 -2.78 -8.17 -8.33
CA ALA A 29 -1.63 -7.35 -8.58
C ALA A 29 -1.06 -6.93 -7.25
N ARG A 30 0.21 -7.09 -7.08
CA ARG A 30 0.87 -6.59 -5.91
C ARG A 30 0.75 -5.10 -5.93
N ALA A 31 0.21 -4.53 -4.90
CA ALA A 31 0.02 -3.10 -4.83
C ALA A 31 1.37 -2.41 -4.91
N GLN A 32 1.59 -1.66 -5.98
CA GLN A 32 2.78 -0.86 -6.15
C GLN A 32 2.39 0.58 -5.92
N VAL A 33 3.18 1.29 -5.13
CA VAL A 33 2.86 2.65 -4.74
C VAL A 33 3.85 3.60 -5.39
N ALA A 34 3.31 4.61 -6.06
CA ALA A 34 4.13 5.67 -6.63
C ALA A 34 4.04 6.89 -5.71
N LEU A 35 5.18 7.44 -5.35
CA LEU A 35 5.22 8.59 -4.48
C LEU A 35 5.91 9.76 -5.15
N ASP A 36 5.19 10.87 -5.21
CA ASP A 36 5.73 12.13 -5.66
C ASP A 36 5.05 13.20 -4.82
N LEU A 37 5.56 13.36 -3.62
CA LEU A 37 4.99 14.27 -2.65
C LEU A 37 5.93 15.43 -2.42
N ARG A 38 5.41 16.65 -2.52
CA ARG A 38 6.20 17.85 -2.30
C ARG A 38 5.44 18.74 -1.34
N ASP A 39 6.05 18.98 -0.19
CA ASP A 39 5.45 19.79 0.85
C ASP A 39 4.04 19.32 1.17
N ALA A 40 3.84 18.02 1.16
CA ALA A 40 2.55 17.44 1.45
C ALA A 40 2.32 17.39 2.96
N ASP A 41 1.06 17.45 3.35
CA ASP A 41 0.70 17.33 4.76
C ASP A 41 1.05 15.91 5.22
N LEU A 42 1.68 15.82 6.38
CA LEU A 42 2.05 14.54 6.96
C LEU A 42 0.84 13.63 7.15
N ARG A 43 -0.29 14.20 7.51
CA ARG A 43 -1.51 13.39 7.69
C ARG A 43 -1.95 12.73 6.40
N SER A 44 -1.80 13.43 5.28
CA SER A 44 -2.13 12.85 3.98
C SER A 44 -1.20 11.70 3.66
N PHE A 45 0.07 11.84 4.00
CA PHE A 45 1.03 10.76 3.78
C PHE A 45 0.69 9.55 4.64
N VAL A 46 0.32 9.78 5.90
CA VAL A 46 -0.10 8.69 6.79
C VAL A 46 -1.28 7.93 6.18
N GLN A 47 -2.21 8.65 5.58
CA GLN A 47 -3.36 8.01 4.95
C GLN A 47 -2.93 7.12 3.80
N ILE A 48 -2.00 7.59 2.98
CA ILE A 48 -1.46 6.79 1.88
C ILE A 48 -0.84 5.51 2.41
N VAL A 49 -0.04 5.62 3.46
CA VAL A 49 0.62 4.47 4.06
C VAL A 49 -0.40 3.50 4.64
N SER A 50 -1.41 4.02 5.31
CA SER A 50 -2.46 3.20 5.89
C SER A 50 -3.16 2.38 4.81
N GLU A 51 -3.52 3.01 3.72
CA GLU A 51 -4.21 2.32 2.64
C GLU A 51 -3.32 1.28 1.95
N ALA A 52 -2.05 1.62 1.76
CA ALA A 52 -1.14 0.73 1.06
C ALA A 52 -0.74 -0.48 1.90
N THR A 53 -0.63 -0.32 3.21
CA THR A 53 -0.15 -1.38 4.08
C THR A 53 -1.27 -2.12 4.80
N GLY A 54 -2.47 -1.57 4.80
CA GLY A 54 -3.58 -2.15 5.55
C GLY A 54 -3.48 -1.93 7.05
N ARG A 55 -2.60 -1.05 7.50
CA ARG A 55 -2.45 -0.78 8.92
C ARG A 55 -3.31 0.39 9.34
N ASN A 56 -3.76 0.35 10.57
CA ASN A 56 -4.54 1.43 11.14
C ASN A 56 -3.62 2.32 11.98
N PHE A 57 -3.73 3.63 11.77
CA PHE A 57 -2.95 4.59 12.52
C PHE A 57 -3.85 5.60 13.20
N VAL A 58 -3.45 5.99 14.39
CA VAL A 58 -4.10 7.07 15.13
C VAL A 58 -3.03 8.14 15.36
N LEU A 59 -3.34 9.37 15.01
CA LEU A 59 -2.40 10.45 15.15
C LEU A 59 -2.70 11.26 16.39
N ASP A 60 -1.65 11.54 17.16
CA ASP A 60 -1.77 12.47 18.27
C ASP A 60 -2.15 13.84 17.70
N PRO A 61 -3.03 14.59 18.38
CA PRO A 61 -3.43 15.90 17.87
C PRO A 61 -2.29 16.88 17.66
N GLN A 62 -1.17 16.68 18.33
CA GLN A 62 -0.02 17.55 18.17
C GLN A 62 0.83 17.20 16.96
N VAL A 63 0.54 16.11 16.29
CA VAL A 63 1.33 15.69 15.14
C VAL A 63 1.07 16.63 13.98
N ARG A 64 2.15 17.28 13.54
CA ARG A 64 2.10 18.22 12.43
C ARG A 64 3.38 18.09 11.65
N GLY A 65 3.33 18.48 10.41
CA GLY A 65 4.52 18.47 9.60
C GLY A 65 4.20 18.33 8.14
N THR A 66 5.24 18.51 7.34
CA THR A 66 5.14 18.30 5.91
C THR A 66 6.15 17.25 5.51
N VAL A 67 5.92 16.67 4.37
CA VAL A 67 6.78 15.61 3.88
C VAL A 67 7.02 15.80 2.39
N THR A 68 8.26 15.59 1.99
CA THR A 68 8.63 15.56 0.58
C THR A 68 9.29 14.23 0.33
N VAL A 69 8.67 13.43 -0.52
CA VAL A 69 9.20 12.13 -0.91
C VAL A 69 9.19 12.06 -2.42
N LEU A 70 10.36 11.93 -2.99
CA LEU A 70 10.52 11.83 -4.44
C LEU A 70 11.17 10.48 -4.71
N ALA A 71 10.41 9.58 -5.29
CA ALA A 71 10.90 8.24 -5.58
C ALA A 71 10.61 7.92 -7.05
N PRO A 72 11.63 7.63 -7.83
CA PRO A 72 11.41 7.24 -9.21
C PRO A 72 10.77 5.86 -9.27
N GLY A 73 9.70 5.75 -10.03
CA GLY A 73 9.02 4.48 -10.16
C GLY A 73 8.11 4.18 -8.99
N THR A 74 7.84 2.91 -8.79
CA THR A 74 6.93 2.46 -7.74
C THR A 74 7.67 1.64 -6.71
N MET A 75 7.06 1.47 -5.55
CA MET A 75 7.65 0.68 -4.49
C MET A 75 6.60 -0.24 -3.87
N SER A 76 7.07 -1.29 -3.23
CA SER A 76 6.18 -2.21 -2.54
C SER A 76 5.66 -1.58 -1.25
N PRO A 77 4.56 -2.10 -0.70
CA PRO A 77 4.09 -1.61 0.60
C PRO A 77 5.13 -1.73 1.70
N ALA A 78 5.95 -2.78 1.68
CA ALA A 78 7.00 -2.92 2.68
C ALA A 78 8.05 -1.82 2.55
N ALA A 79 8.45 -1.50 1.32
CA ALA A 79 9.40 -0.43 1.09
C ALA A 79 8.80 0.93 1.48
N LEU A 80 7.53 1.11 1.19
CA LEU A 80 6.84 2.32 1.58
C LEU A 80 6.83 2.49 3.10
N TYR A 81 6.63 1.40 3.82
CA TYR A 81 6.62 1.47 5.27
C TYR A 81 7.99 1.90 5.81
N GLU A 82 9.06 1.44 5.21
CA GLU A 82 10.40 1.87 5.61
C GLU A 82 10.59 3.37 5.38
N VAL A 83 10.13 3.87 4.23
CA VAL A 83 10.17 5.31 3.95
C VAL A 83 9.36 6.06 5.00
N PHE A 84 8.21 5.53 5.34
CA PHE A 84 7.33 6.13 6.34
C PHE A 84 8.04 6.27 7.68
N LEU A 85 8.71 5.22 8.14
CA LEU A 85 9.44 5.28 9.40
C LEU A 85 10.52 6.36 9.37
N ASN A 86 11.22 6.48 8.25
CA ASN A 86 12.23 7.51 8.11
C ASN A 86 11.63 8.91 8.14
N VAL A 87 10.49 9.09 7.50
CA VAL A 87 9.82 10.38 7.49
C VAL A 87 9.38 10.77 8.89
N LEU A 88 8.85 9.81 9.63
CA LEU A 88 8.45 10.07 11.02
C LEU A 88 9.66 10.52 11.85
N GLU A 89 10.77 9.84 11.68
CA GLU A 89 11.97 10.16 12.41
C GLU A 89 12.45 11.57 12.10
N LEU A 90 12.42 11.96 10.83
CA LEU A 90 12.81 13.30 10.42
C LEU A 90 11.91 14.37 11.03
N ASN A 91 10.68 14.03 11.33
CA ASN A 91 9.74 14.94 11.95
C ASN A 91 9.67 14.77 13.46
N ARG A 92 10.61 14.03 14.03
CA ARG A 92 10.68 13.77 15.46
C ARG A 92 9.43 13.11 16.00
N LEU A 93 8.95 12.14 15.24
CA LEU A 93 7.78 11.35 15.58
C LEU A 93 8.17 9.89 15.63
N THR A 94 7.34 9.11 16.28
CA THR A 94 7.55 7.67 16.32
C THR A 94 6.21 6.97 16.42
N ILE A 95 6.25 5.65 16.34
CA ILE A 95 5.07 4.82 16.43
C ILE A 95 5.09 4.08 17.76
N VAL A 96 3.95 4.13 18.44
CA VAL A 96 3.72 3.30 19.62
C VAL A 96 2.71 2.25 19.18
N GLU A 97 3.14 1.01 19.13
CA GLU A 97 2.29 -0.06 18.65
C GLU A 97 1.16 -0.36 19.63
N GLY A 98 0.00 -0.62 19.07
CA GLY A 98 -1.18 -0.97 19.85
C GLY A 98 -1.86 -2.20 19.28
N ILE A 99 -2.92 -2.61 19.92
CA ILE A 99 -3.62 -3.83 19.53
C ILE A 99 -4.42 -3.63 18.25
N ASP A 100 -5.23 -2.60 18.22
CA ASP A 100 -6.10 -2.36 17.06
C ASP A 100 -5.53 -1.32 16.10
N ALA A 101 -4.67 -0.46 16.60
CA ALA A 101 -4.10 0.59 15.79
C ALA A 101 -2.77 1.03 16.40
N ASP A 102 -1.89 1.53 15.55
CA ASP A 102 -0.62 2.08 16.01
C ASP A 102 -0.79 3.58 16.17
N ARG A 103 -0.15 4.14 17.17
CA ARG A 103 -0.26 5.56 17.45
C ARG A 103 0.99 6.29 16.99
N ILE A 104 0.80 7.37 16.27
CA ILE A 104 1.89 8.23 15.86
C ILE A 104 1.95 9.40 16.83
N VAL A 105 3.06 9.52 17.53
CA VAL A 105 3.21 10.48 18.60
C VAL A 105 4.57 11.15 18.53
N PRO A 106 4.72 12.34 19.12
CA PRO A 106 6.04 12.95 19.26
C PRO A 106 6.97 12.06 20.08
N LEU A 107 8.24 12.11 19.78
CA LEU A 107 9.22 11.27 20.48
C LEU A 107 9.20 11.47 22.00
N GLY A 108 9.04 12.71 22.45
CA GLY A 108 8.96 12.97 23.87
C GLY A 108 7.80 12.26 24.53
N THR A 109 6.65 12.26 23.87
CA THR A 109 5.46 11.59 24.36
C THR A 109 5.67 10.09 24.41
N ALA A 110 6.35 9.53 23.41
CA ALA A 110 6.61 8.11 23.38
C ALA A 110 7.45 7.66 24.58
N ARG A 111 8.40 8.46 25.01
CA ARG A 111 9.20 8.13 26.17
C ARG A 111 8.35 8.06 27.42
N GLU A 112 7.43 8.98 27.56
CA GLU A 112 6.53 8.98 28.71
C GLU A 112 5.66 7.74 28.71
N LEU A 113 5.14 7.37 27.55
CA LEU A 113 4.28 6.21 27.44
C LEU A 113 5.02 4.91 27.71
N SER A 114 6.27 4.83 27.31
CA SER A 114 7.02 3.59 27.47
C SER A 114 7.68 3.45 28.83
N SER A 115 7.82 4.53 29.57
CA SER A 115 8.44 4.46 30.89
C SER A 115 7.44 4.19 32.00
N GLY A 116 6.18 4.25 31.71
CA GLY A 116 5.11 4.09 32.68
C GLY A 116 4.88 2.66 33.14
#